data_23d9df0e0dd26a87b67af5db1fa754c1
#
_entry.id   23d9df0e0dd26a87b67af5db1fa754c1
#
_cell.length_a   1.000
_cell.length_b   1.000
_cell.length_c   1.000
_cell.angle_alpha   90.00
_cell.angle_beta   90.00
_cell.angle_gamma   90.00
#
_symmetry.space_group_name_H-M   'P 1'
#
loop_
_entity.id
_entity.type
_entity.pdbx_description
1 polymer ?
#
loop_
_entity_poly.entity_id
_entity_poly.type
_entity_poly.pdbx_seq_one_letter_code
_entity_poly.pdbx_strand_id
1 'polypeptide(L)'
;MAIKTKTIQLPSMTPGTHRTVSVLSFGKSGARPKVYMQAAIHANEMPGTMALHHLMPMLTEADKKGLIQGEIILVPTVNPIGQSQLVGNSHAGRYNHLSNENFNRNWIDVSEPVAQKVWKKIGTNPEANVKMIRKAALEALNEMKPANELQTLRVEMQKLSTDADYVLDLHCDIYAALHLFTAHNDWVKGPTGPLGNEGAVKALAADLGVEATM
;
A
#
# COMPACT_ATOMS: atom_id res chain seq x y z
N MET A 1 1.12 11.40 22.59
CA MET A 1 2.40 11.16 21.88
C MET A 1 2.33 11.88 20.52
N ALA A 2 3.48 12.31 19.96
CA ALA A 2 3.51 12.81 18.60
C ALA A 2 3.35 11.64 17.60
N ILE A 3 2.72 11.91 16.47
CA ILE A 3 2.59 10.90 15.39
C ILE A 3 3.99 10.49 14.93
N LYS A 4 4.26 9.19 14.89
CA LYS A 4 5.53 8.68 14.35
C LYS A 4 5.53 8.86 12.84
N THR A 5 6.40 9.73 12.36
CA THR A 5 6.52 10.04 10.94
C THR A 5 7.88 9.61 10.41
N LYS A 6 7.88 8.84 9.32
CA LYS A 6 9.06 8.54 8.50
C LYS A 6 8.93 9.27 7.17
N THR A 7 9.96 9.95 6.74
CA THR A 7 10.04 10.56 5.41
C THR A 7 10.88 9.68 4.50
N ILE A 8 10.31 9.28 3.36
CA ILE A 8 11.02 8.59 2.29
C ILE A 8 11.37 9.64 1.24
N GLN A 9 12.65 9.84 1.00
CA GLN A 9 13.13 10.74 -0.04
C GLN A 9 13.26 9.98 -1.36
N LEU A 10 12.70 10.53 -2.44
CA LEU A 10 12.91 10.04 -3.78
C LEU A 10 14.18 10.66 -4.37
N PRO A 11 14.92 9.96 -5.26
CA PRO A 11 16.06 10.54 -5.93
C PRO A 11 15.63 11.72 -6.78
N SER A 12 16.33 12.85 -6.64
CA SER A 12 15.99 14.06 -7.40
C SER A 12 16.35 13.92 -8.86
N MET A 13 15.41 14.23 -9.76
CA MET A 13 15.65 14.30 -11.20
C MET A 13 16.24 15.66 -11.63
N THR A 14 16.11 16.68 -10.81
CA THR A 14 16.58 18.04 -11.07
C THR A 14 17.24 18.64 -9.83
N PRO A 15 18.38 19.35 -9.98
CA PRO A 15 19.01 20.05 -8.87
C PRO A 15 18.04 21.03 -8.19
N GLY A 16 18.06 21.08 -6.86
CA GLY A 16 17.24 21.99 -6.08
C GLY A 16 15.79 21.56 -5.86
N THR A 17 15.34 20.43 -6.42
CA THR A 17 14.02 19.86 -6.14
C THR A 17 14.15 18.59 -5.31
N HIS A 18 13.25 18.42 -4.34
CA HIS A 18 13.16 17.22 -3.52
C HIS A 18 11.71 16.76 -3.42
N ARG A 19 11.47 15.51 -3.74
CA ARG A 19 10.16 14.88 -3.53
C ARG A 19 10.27 13.86 -2.42
N THR A 20 9.30 13.91 -1.52
CA THR A 20 9.27 13.02 -0.36
C THR A 20 7.89 12.39 -0.21
N VAL A 21 7.86 11.21 0.39
CA VAL A 21 6.63 10.55 0.82
C VAL A 21 6.62 10.49 2.34
N SER A 22 5.56 10.96 2.94
CA SER A 22 5.34 10.89 4.39
C SER A 22 4.62 9.60 4.76
N VAL A 23 5.23 8.82 5.62
CA VAL A 23 4.69 7.57 6.16
C VAL A 23 4.39 7.79 7.64
N LEU A 24 3.14 7.67 8.02
CA LEU A 24 2.67 7.84 9.38
C LEU A 24 2.39 6.48 10.02
N SER A 25 2.79 6.30 11.27
CA SER A 25 2.60 5.02 11.98
C SER A 25 1.90 5.23 13.30
N PHE A 26 0.94 4.35 13.59
CA PHE A 26 0.14 4.32 14.81
C PHE A 26 0.18 2.92 15.43
N GLY A 27 0.05 2.83 16.73
CA GLY A 27 0.15 1.60 17.48
C GLY A 27 1.61 1.18 17.74
N LYS A 28 1.80 -0.08 18.08
CA LYS A 28 3.12 -0.63 18.41
C LYS A 28 3.79 -1.13 17.13
N SER A 29 4.98 -0.61 16.87
CA SER A 29 5.76 -1.04 15.68
C SER A 29 6.01 -2.55 15.69
N GLY A 30 5.74 -3.20 14.55
CA GLY A 30 5.85 -4.64 14.37
C GLY A 30 4.69 -5.45 14.95
N ALA A 31 3.71 -4.84 15.62
CA ALA A 31 2.53 -5.55 16.10
C ALA A 31 1.62 -5.98 14.95
N ARG A 32 0.86 -7.05 15.20
CA ARG A 32 -0.12 -7.61 14.25
C ARG A 32 -1.52 -7.56 14.86
N PRO A 33 -2.58 -7.42 14.05
CA PRO A 33 -2.52 -7.25 12.58
C PRO A 33 -1.89 -5.91 12.17
N LYS A 34 -1.20 -5.91 11.02
CA LYS A 34 -0.65 -4.71 10.41
C LYS A 34 -1.52 -4.28 9.23
N VAL A 35 -1.96 -3.03 9.26
CA VAL A 35 -2.74 -2.41 8.19
C VAL A 35 -1.89 -1.38 7.48
N TYR A 36 -1.86 -1.42 6.15
CA TYR A 36 -1.28 -0.40 5.29
C TYR A 36 -2.38 0.26 4.48
N MET A 37 -2.45 1.57 4.53
CA MET A 37 -3.38 2.36 3.73
C MET A 37 -2.63 3.44 2.97
N GLN A 38 -2.89 3.55 1.68
CA GLN A 38 -2.38 4.63 0.84
C GLN A 38 -3.50 5.29 0.05
N ALA A 39 -3.23 6.51 -0.43
CA ALA A 39 -4.12 7.22 -1.34
C ALA A 39 -3.31 8.03 -2.35
N ALA A 40 -3.97 8.43 -3.44
CA ALA A 40 -3.43 9.27 -4.49
C ALA A 40 -2.21 8.66 -5.20
N ILE A 41 -2.20 7.35 -5.48
CA ILE A 41 -1.26 6.78 -6.45
C ILE A 41 -1.55 7.35 -7.84
N HIS A 42 -2.81 7.49 -8.23
CA HIS A 42 -3.25 8.43 -9.24
C HIS A 42 -3.44 9.79 -8.55
N ALA A 43 -2.49 10.68 -8.72
CA ALA A 43 -2.36 11.88 -7.90
C ALA A 43 -3.52 12.90 -8.02
N ASN A 44 -4.34 12.79 -9.05
CA ASN A 44 -5.56 13.58 -9.24
C ASN A 44 -6.78 13.00 -8.50
N GLU A 45 -6.67 11.84 -7.89
CA GLU A 45 -7.76 11.17 -7.15
C GLU A 45 -7.69 11.55 -5.66
N MET A 46 -8.12 12.78 -5.34
CA MET A 46 -7.95 13.39 -4.00
C MET A 46 -8.89 12.88 -2.89
N PRO A 47 -10.10 12.32 -3.14
CA PRO A 47 -10.99 11.87 -2.06
C PRO A 47 -10.35 10.90 -1.07
N GLY A 48 -9.54 9.96 -1.53
CA GLY A 48 -8.80 9.05 -0.67
C GLY A 48 -7.82 9.77 0.28
N THR A 49 -7.09 10.76 -0.23
CA THR A 49 -6.22 11.62 0.59
C THR A 49 -7.01 12.34 1.67
N MET A 50 -8.17 12.90 1.33
CA MET A 50 -9.06 13.58 2.28
C MET A 50 -9.54 12.59 3.36
N ALA A 51 -9.98 11.40 2.97
CA ALA A 51 -10.42 10.37 3.91
C ALA A 51 -9.32 10.00 4.90
N LEU A 52 -8.10 9.73 4.42
CA LEU A 52 -6.96 9.42 5.29
C LEU A 52 -6.56 10.62 6.17
N HIS A 53 -6.69 11.84 5.66
CA HIS A 53 -6.43 13.05 6.45
C HIS A 53 -7.41 13.19 7.62
N HIS A 54 -8.69 12.94 7.40
CA HIS A 54 -9.70 12.92 8.46
C HIS A 54 -9.53 11.74 9.44
N LEU A 55 -8.97 10.63 8.99
CA LEU A 55 -8.69 9.48 9.85
C LEU A 55 -7.53 9.73 10.83
N MET A 56 -6.54 10.56 10.45
CA MET A 56 -5.34 10.81 11.28
C MET A 56 -5.64 11.29 12.72
N PRO A 57 -6.49 12.30 12.96
CA PRO A 57 -6.80 12.72 14.33
C PRO A 57 -7.51 11.63 15.13
N MET A 58 -8.35 10.81 14.50
CA MET A 58 -9.03 9.69 15.16
C MET A 58 -8.03 8.61 15.60
N LEU A 59 -7.09 8.25 14.72
CA LEU A 59 -6.03 7.31 15.03
C LEU A 59 -5.07 7.85 16.09
N THR A 60 -4.76 9.16 16.03
CA THR A 60 -3.91 9.80 17.03
C THR A 60 -4.54 9.70 18.42
N GLU A 61 -5.84 9.92 18.52
CA GLU A 61 -6.54 9.81 19.80
C GLU A 61 -6.65 8.35 20.28
N ALA A 62 -6.93 7.42 19.36
CA ALA A 62 -6.95 5.99 19.67
C ALA A 62 -5.58 5.47 20.14
N ASP A 63 -4.49 5.90 19.49
CA ASP A 63 -3.13 5.51 19.85
C ASP A 63 -2.74 6.06 21.23
N LYS A 64 -3.09 7.32 21.52
CA LYS A 64 -2.88 7.91 22.88
C LYS A 64 -3.57 7.11 23.97
N LYS A 65 -4.74 6.58 23.67
CA LYS A 65 -5.55 5.77 24.61
C LYS A 65 -5.13 4.30 24.66
N GLY A 66 -4.15 3.86 23.84
CA GLY A 66 -3.72 2.47 23.77
C GLY A 66 -4.78 1.52 23.19
N LEU A 67 -5.69 2.04 22.35
CA LEU A 67 -6.77 1.26 21.76
C LEU A 67 -6.36 0.54 20.48
N ILE A 68 -5.22 0.89 19.87
CA ILE A 68 -4.70 0.24 18.68
C ILE A 68 -3.92 -1.01 19.08
N GLN A 69 -4.46 -2.19 18.80
CA GLN A 69 -3.85 -3.47 19.17
C GLN A 69 -2.70 -3.87 18.21
N GLY A 70 -2.79 -3.49 16.95
CA GLY A 70 -1.80 -3.80 15.91
C GLY A 70 -0.92 -2.61 15.55
N GLU A 71 -0.51 -2.56 14.28
CA GLU A 71 0.19 -1.44 13.68
C GLU A 71 -0.60 -0.92 12.47
N ILE A 72 -0.79 0.39 12.37
CA ILE A 72 -1.43 1.03 11.22
C ILE A 72 -0.43 1.97 10.57
N ILE A 73 -0.22 1.77 9.27
CA ILE A 73 0.64 2.60 8.43
C ILE A 73 -0.23 3.39 7.47
N LEU A 74 -0.13 4.72 7.50
CA LEU A 74 -0.82 5.60 6.56
C LEU A 74 0.17 6.31 5.65
N VAL A 75 -0.15 6.34 4.35
CA VAL A 75 0.51 7.16 3.34
C VAL A 75 -0.54 8.01 2.63
N PRO A 76 -0.92 9.16 3.20
CA PRO A 76 -2.08 9.94 2.71
C PRO A 76 -1.92 10.47 1.28
N THR A 77 -0.68 10.72 0.86
CA THR A 77 -0.35 11.16 -0.50
C THR A 77 0.90 10.39 -0.95
N VAL A 78 0.66 9.31 -1.67
CA VAL A 78 1.73 8.37 -2.02
C VAL A 78 2.57 8.84 -3.20
N ASN A 79 2.02 9.66 -4.12
CA ASN A 79 2.65 9.99 -5.40
C ASN A 79 2.99 11.48 -5.54
N PRO A 80 4.11 11.97 -4.96
CA PRO A 80 4.51 13.36 -5.11
C PRO A 80 4.96 13.71 -6.54
N ILE A 81 5.31 12.73 -7.37
CA ILE A 81 5.66 12.93 -8.78
C ILE A 81 4.42 13.40 -9.52
N GLY A 82 3.35 12.59 -9.46
CA GLY A 82 2.07 12.91 -10.10
C GLY A 82 1.44 14.20 -9.54
N GLN A 83 1.60 14.48 -8.25
CA GLN A 83 1.09 15.72 -7.62
C GLN A 83 1.69 16.99 -8.24
N SER A 84 2.90 16.94 -8.75
CA SER A 84 3.56 18.09 -9.40
C SER A 84 3.22 18.22 -10.89
N GLN A 85 2.42 17.32 -11.47
CA GLN A 85 2.10 17.32 -12.90
C GLN A 85 0.85 18.17 -13.20
N LEU A 86 1.01 19.48 -13.25
CA LEU A 86 -0.01 20.41 -13.68
C LEU A 86 0.23 20.82 -15.11
N VAL A 87 -0.77 20.67 -15.98
CA VAL A 87 -0.74 21.06 -17.39
C VAL A 87 -1.89 22.01 -17.65
N GLY A 88 -1.56 23.28 -17.87
CA GLY A 88 -2.56 24.36 -17.90
C GLY A 88 -3.31 24.40 -16.56
N ASN A 89 -4.62 24.30 -16.60
CA ASN A 89 -5.47 24.27 -15.41
C ASN A 89 -5.91 22.84 -15.01
N SER A 90 -5.27 21.82 -15.56
CA SER A 90 -5.63 20.42 -15.33
C SER A 90 -4.55 19.66 -14.59
N HIS A 91 -4.93 18.87 -13.62
CA HIS A 91 -4.02 17.98 -12.89
C HIS A 91 -3.93 16.63 -13.63
N ALA A 92 -2.75 16.36 -14.21
CA ALA A 92 -2.48 15.14 -14.97
C ALA A 92 -1.78 14.09 -14.10
N GLY A 93 -2.46 13.62 -13.07
CA GLY A 93 -1.88 12.78 -12.03
C GLY A 93 -1.92 11.27 -12.27
N ARG A 94 -2.46 10.79 -13.39
CA ARG A 94 -2.64 9.34 -13.65
C ARG A 94 -1.43 8.69 -14.31
N TYR A 95 -0.73 9.42 -15.15
CA TYR A 95 0.43 8.94 -15.90
C TYR A 95 1.66 9.78 -15.61
N ASN A 96 2.82 9.14 -15.56
CA ASN A 96 4.09 9.86 -15.48
C ASN A 96 4.41 10.53 -16.82
N HIS A 97 4.57 11.84 -16.84
CA HIS A 97 4.83 12.58 -18.07
C HIS A 97 6.18 12.23 -18.73
N LEU A 98 7.16 11.77 -17.96
CA LEU A 98 8.48 11.42 -18.52
C LEU A 98 8.49 10.07 -19.23
N SER A 99 7.76 9.07 -18.70
CA SER A 99 7.77 7.71 -19.22
C SER A 99 6.46 7.29 -19.86
N ASN A 100 5.41 8.10 -19.73
CA ASN A 100 4.02 7.78 -20.12
C ASN A 100 3.49 6.50 -19.45
N GLU A 101 4.07 6.10 -18.32
CA GLU A 101 3.62 4.96 -17.55
C GLU A 101 2.48 5.37 -16.61
N ASN A 102 1.45 4.52 -16.51
CA ASN A 102 0.46 4.64 -15.45
C ASN A 102 1.12 4.39 -14.10
N PHE A 103 0.94 5.29 -13.14
CA PHE A 103 1.56 5.18 -11.82
C PHE A 103 1.18 3.91 -11.08
N ASN A 104 -0.05 3.41 -11.27
CA ASN A 104 -0.55 2.18 -10.64
C ASN A 104 -0.43 0.95 -11.57
N ARG A 105 0.65 0.85 -12.32
CA ARG A 105 1.01 -0.31 -13.15
C ARG A 105 2.50 -0.61 -12.99
N ASN A 106 2.92 -1.75 -13.54
CA ASN A 106 4.34 -2.16 -13.56
C ASN A 106 4.98 -2.21 -12.17
N TRP A 107 4.23 -2.67 -11.18
CA TRP A 107 4.76 -3.00 -9.86
C TRP A 107 5.85 -4.07 -10.00
N ILE A 108 6.81 -4.06 -9.08
CA ILE A 108 7.95 -4.98 -9.16
C ILE A 108 7.48 -6.41 -8.89
N ASP A 109 7.69 -7.32 -9.83
CA ASP A 109 7.44 -8.74 -9.62
C ASP A 109 8.65 -9.39 -8.95
N VAL A 110 8.46 -9.83 -7.73
CA VAL A 110 9.45 -10.57 -6.94
C VAL A 110 9.09 -12.04 -6.77
N SER A 111 8.08 -12.54 -7.48
CA SER A 111 7.57 -13.90 -7.32
C SER A 111 8.63 -14.96 -7.57
N GLU A 112 9.37 -14.86 -8.66
CA GLU A 112 10.41 -15.82 -9.02
C GLU A 112 11.57 -15.87 -8.01
N PRO A 113 12.25 -14.74 -7.65
CA PRO A 113 13.30 -14.79 -6.65
C PRO A 113 12.80 -15.24 -5.27
N VAL A 114 11.55 -14.93 -4.90
CA VAL A 114 10.94 -15.41 -3.67
C VAL A 114 10.73 -16.93 -3.75
N ALA A 115 10.13 -17.42 -4.83
CA ALA A 115 9.89 -18.84 -5.02
C ALA A 115 11.20 -19.65 -4.91
N GLN A 116 12.27 -19.23 -5.56
CA GLN A 116 13.58 -19.89 -5.49
C GLN A 116 14.12 -19.97 -4.06
N LYS A 117 13.91 -18.93 -3.25
CA LYS A 117 14.38 -18.89 -1.85
C LYS A 117 13.58 -19.80 -0.91
N VAL A 118 12.27 -19.95 -1.14
CA VAL A 118 11.36 -20.55 -0.15
C VAL A 118 10.76 -21.89 -0.55
N TRP A 119 10.69 -22.25 -1.84
CA TRP A 119 9.95 -23.42 -2.34
C TRP A 119 10.23 -24.71 -1.58
N LYS A 120 11.52 -25.03 -1.35
CA LYS A 120 11.93 -26.25 -0.63
C LYS A 120 11.74 -26.18 0.89
N LYS A 121 11.31 -25.03 1.43
CA LYS A 121 11.17 -24.77 2.87
C LYS A 121 9.71 -24.60 3.28
N ILE A 122 8.78 -24.57 2.34
CA ILE A 122 7.34 -24.50 2.60
C ILE A 122 6.92 -25.76 3.35
N GLY A 123 6.31 -25.55 4.51
CA GLY A 123 5.82 -26.63 5.37
C GLY A 123 4.30 -26.56 5.56
N THR A 124 3.81 -27.29 6.54
CA THR A 124 2.40 -27.39 6.87
C THR A 124 1.88 -26.26 7.75
N ASN A 125 2.74 -25.42 8.32
CA ASN A 125 2.34 -24.29 9.15
C ASN A 125 2.17 -23.02 8.30
N PRO A 126 0.94 -22.53 8.08
CA PRO A 126 0.66 -21.37 7.22
C PRO A 126 1.32 -20.08 7.71
N GLU A 127 1.32 -19.83 9.02
CA GLU A 127 1.88 -18.61 9.61
C GLU A 127 3.40 -18.54 9.41
N ALA A 128 4.09 -19.68 9.61
CA ALA A 128 5.52 -19.79 9.36
C ALA A 128 5.85 -19.56 7.86
N ASN A 129 5.01 -20.11 6.97
CA ASN A 129 5.16 -19.92 5.53
C ASN A 129 4.97 -18.45 5.13
N VAL A 130 3.92 -17.79 5.61
CA VAL A 130 3.67 -16.35 5.36
C VAL A 130 4.84 -15.51 5.84
N LYS A 131 5.33 -15.73 7.05
CA LYS A 131 6.49 -15.02 7.60
C LYS A 131 7.73 -15.19 6.74
N MET A 132 7.99 -16.42 6.29
CA MET A 132 9.14 -16.73 5.44
C MET A 132 9.02 -16.09 4.05
N ILE A 133 7.84 -16.16 3.42
CA ILE A 133 7.57 -15.55 2.12
C ILE A 133 7.72 -14.03 2.19
N ARG A 134 7.11 -13.37 3.18
CA ARG A 134 7.23 -11.92 3.38
C ARG A 134 8.68 -11.51 3.57
N LYS A 135 9.44 -12.25 4.39
CA LYS A 135 10.86 -11.99 4.58
C LYS A 135 11.64 -12.08 3.27
N ALA A 136 11.42 -13.13 2.50
CA ALA A 136 12.09 -13.31 1.20
C ALA A 136 11.72 -12.20 0.19
N ALA A 137 10.45 -11.76 0.18
CA ALA A 137 9.99 -10.67 -0.66
C ALA A 137 10.62 -9.32 -0.27
N LEU A 138 10.69 -9.02 1.02
CA LEU A 138 11.37 -7.81 1.51
C LEU A 138 12.86 -7.82 1.21
N GLU A 139 13.52 -8.98 1.33
CA GLU A 139 14.93 -9.14 0.93
C GLU A 139 15.11 -8.86 -0.56
N ALA A 140 14.27 -9.46 -1.42
CA ALA A 140 14.31 -9.21 -2.86
C ALA A 140 14.08 -7.74 -3.21
N LEU A 141 13.09 -7.07 -2.58
CA LEU A 141 12.84 -5.65 -2.78
C LEU A 141 14.00 -4.76 -2.27
N ASN A 142 14.72 -5.18 -1.22
CA ASN A 142 15.87 -4.44 -0.70
C ASN A 142 17.11 -4.58 -1.57
N GLU A 143 17.23 -5.66 -2.34
CA GLU A 143 18.29 -5.86 -3.32
C GLU A 143 18.08 -5.04 -4.60
N MET A 144 16.86 -4.49 -4.82
CA MET A 144 16.57 -3.67 -5.99
C MET A 144 17.37 -2.37 -6.00
N LYS A 145 17.81 -1.99 -7.19
CA LYS A 145 18.50 -0.73 -7.45
C LYS A 145 17.67 0.13 -8.41
N PRO A 146 16.66 0.85 -7.89
CA PRO A 146 15.80 1.67 -8.74
C PRO A 146 16.60 2.76 -9.45
N ALA A 147 16.34 2.93 -10.75
CA ALA A 147 17.08 3.86 -11.60
C ALA A 147 16.52 5.29 -11.60
N ASN A 148 15.29 5.48 -11.11
CA ASN A 148 14.60 6.77 -11.12
C ASN A 148 13.59 6.91 -9.99
N GLU A 149 12.97 8.10 -9.86
CA GLU A 149 11.98 8.43 -8.84
C GLU A 149 10.78 7.46 -8.83
N LEU A 150 10.24 7.12 -10.01
CA LEU A 150 9.06 6.26 -10.11
C LEU A 150 9.37 4.83 -9.67
N GLN A 151 10.49 4.28 -10.07
CA GLN A 151 10.92 2.96 -9.61
C GLN A 151 11.20 2.94 -8.11
N THR A 152 11.83 4.00 -7.57
CA THR A 152 12.04 4.15 -6.13
C THR A 152 10.72 4.19 -5.39
N LEU A 153 9.75 4.98 -5.87
CA LEU A 153 8.42 5.05 -5.29
C LEU A 153 7.78 3.65 -5.23
N ARG A 154 7.77 2.91 -6.33
CA ARG A 154 7.20 1.55 -6.40
C ARG A 154 7.87 0.61 -5.40
N VAL A 155 9.19 0.56 -5.37
CA VAL A 155 9.95 -0.29 -4.46
C VAL A 155 9.62 0.03 -2.99
N GLU A 156 9.65 1.30 -2.61
CA GLU A 156 9.39 1.70 -1.22
C GLU A 156 7.95 1.43 -0.79
N MET A 157 6.95 1.68 -1.65
CA MET A 157 5.56 1.37 -1.34
C MET A 157 5.33 -0.14 -1.26
N GLN A 158 5.93 -0.92 -2.14
CA GLN A 158 5.86 -2.39 -2.06
C GLN A 158 6.49 -2.95 -0.78
N LYS A 159 7.58 -2.39 -0.29
CA LYS A 159 8.16 -2.79 1.00
C LYS A 159 7.16 -2.61 2.14
N LEU A 160 6.42 -1.50 2.16
CA LEU A 160 5.42 -1.22 3.18
C LEU A 160 4.20 -2.14 3.08
N SER A 161 3.68 -2.34 1.86
CA SER A 161 2.51 -3.18 1.63
C SER A 161 2.80 -4.67 1.80
N THR A 162 3.98 -5.15 1.40
CA THR A 162 4.37 -6.57 1.52
C THR A 162 4.38 -7.06 2.97
N ASP A 163 4.71 -6.20 3.92
CA ASP A 163 4.72 -6.55 5.35
C ASP A 163 3.33 -6.41 6.02
N ALA A 164 2.32 -5.90 5.34
CA ALA A 164 0.99 -5.70 5.90
C ALA A 164 0.11 -6.97 5.83
N ASP A 165 -0.85 -7.07 6.76
CA ASP A 165 -1.89 -8.11 6.74
C ASP A 165 -3.11 -7.64 5.93
N TYR A 166 -3.36 -6.33 5.95
CA TYR A 166 -4.39 -5.67 5.16
C TYR A 166 -3.77 -4.51 4.39
N VAL A 167 -4.09 -4.43 3.12
CA VAL A 167 -3.63 -3.37 2.22
C VAL A 167 -4.85 -2.69 1.61
N LEU A 168 -4.96 -1.38 1.80
CA LEU A 168 -6.01 -0.55 1.21
C LEU A 168 -5.37 0.53 0.34
N ASP A 169 -5.66 0.49 -0.95
CA ASP A 169 -5.28 1.52 -1.92
C ASP A 169 -6.53 2.31 -2.30
N LEU A 170 -6.64 3.55 -1.81
CA LEU A 170 -7.82 4.36 -1.95
C LEU A 170 -7.79 5.11 -3.27
N HIS A 171 -8.76 4.81 -4.11
CA HIS A 171 -9.00 5.44 -5.39
C HIS A 171 -10.32 6.19 -5.41
N CYS A 172 -10.59 6.93 -6.48
CA CYS A 172 -11.93 7.40 -6.79
C CYS A 172 -12.18 7.32 -8.30
N ASP A 173 -13.46 7.22 -8.65
CA ASP A 173 -13.95 7.40 -10.00
C ASP A 173 -14.78 8.69 -10.06
N ILE A 174 -15.15 9.11 -11.27
CA ILE A 174 -15.96 10.32 -11.49
C ILE A 174 -17.38 10.09 -10.98
N TYR A 175 -17.94 8.92 -11.25
CA TYR A 175 -19.25 8.47 -10.79
C TYR A 175 -19.17 7.01 -10.38
N ALA A 176 -19.29 6.72 -9.11
CA ALA A 176 -19.31 5.36 -8.58
C ALA A 176 -20.01 5.29 -7.23
N ALA A 177 -20.63 4.16 -6.92
CA ALA A 177 -20.95 3.77 -5.56
C ALA A 177 -19.66 3.44 -4.80
N LEU A 178 -19.72 3.45 -3.48
CA LEU A 178 -18.59 2.97 -2.68
C LEU A 178 -18.42 1.46 -2.90
N HIS A 179 -17.30 1.05 -3.45
CA HIS A 179 -17.03 -0.34 -3.78
C HIS A 179 -15.61 -0.76 -3.39
N LEU A 180 -15.41 -2.07 -3.26
CA LEU A 180 -14.13 -2.68 -2.93
C LEU A 180 -13.71 -3.64 -4.04
N PHE A 181 -12.57 -3.40 -4.68
CA PHE A 181 -11.90 -4.38 -5.53
C PHE A 181 -11.08 -5.32 -4.66
N THR A 182 -11.24 -6.62 -4.88
CA THR A 182 -10.56 -7.66 -4.11
C THR A 182 -9.74 -8.57 -5.01
N ALA A 183 -8.79 -9.27 -4.45
CA ALA A 183 -8.03 -10.24 -5.22
C ALA A 183 -8.91 -11.44 -5.59
N HIS A 184 -8.81 -11.91 -6.83
CA HIS A 184 -9.54 -13.10 -7.31
C HIS A 184 -9.38 -14.30 -6.37
N ASN A 185 -8.18 -14.52 -5.86
CA ASN A 185 -7.88 -15.64 -4.97
C ASN A 185 -8.61 -15.59 -3.62
N ASP A 186 -9.14 -14.44 -3.21
CA ASP A 186 -9.93 -14.33 -1.98
C ASP A 186 -11.28 -15.05 -2.08
N TRP A 187 -11.77 -15.33 -3.30
CA TRP A 187 -13.06 -15.94 -3.58
C TRP A 187 -12.96 -17.36 -4.14
N VAL A 188 -11.77 -17.81 -4.52
CA VAL A 188 -11.56 -19.11 -5.17
C VAL A 188 -11.19 -20.17 -4.15
N LYS A 189 -11.81 -21.34 -4.28
CA LYS A 189 -11.45 -22.54 -3.53
C LYS A 189 -10.42 -23.34 -4.32
N GLY A 190 -9.27 -23.56 -3.73
CA GLY A 190 -8.27 -24.50 -4.23
C GLY A 190 -8.61 -25.95 -3.86
N PRO A 191 -7.76 -26.92 -4.28
CA PRO A 191 -7.97 -28.35 -4.01
C PRO A 191 -8.06 -28.71 -2.52
N THR A 192 -7.45 -27.90 -1.65
CA THR A 192 -7.38 -28.15 -0.19
C THR A 192 -8.19 -27.14 0.64
N GLY A 193 -8.96 -26.25 0.01
CA GLY A 193 -9.74 -25.22 0.68
C GLY A 193 -9.64 -23.85 0.01
N PRO A 194 -10.10 -22.78 0.69
CA PRO A 194 -10.01 -21.40 0.16
C PRO A 194 -8.57 -21.00 -0.12
N LEU A 195 -8.31 -20.36 -1.27
CA LEU A 195 -7.00 -19.82 -1.63
C LEU A 195 -6.72 -18.46 -0.96
N GLY A 196 -7.77 -17.76 -0.54
CA GLY A 196 -7.70 -16.48 0.14
C GLY A 196 -8.58 -16.42 1.38
N ASN A 197 -8.82 -15.23 1.90
CA ASN A 197 -9.57 -15.01 3.12
C ASN A 197 -10.93 -14.33 2.85
N GLU A 198 -11.83 -15.05 2.20
CA GLU A 198 -13.21 -14.58 1.89
C GLU A 198 -13.92 -14.01 3.13
N GLY A 199 -13.75 -14.65 4.29
CA GLY A 199 -14.37 -14.21 5.53
C GLY A 199 -13.86 -12.82 5.98
N ALA A 200 -12.55 -12.58 5.94
CA ALA A 200 -11.98 -11.29 6.28
C ALA A 200 -12.34 -10.20 5.27
N VAL A 201 -12.41 -10.55 3.97
CA VAL A 201 -12.84 -9.60 2.93
C VAL A 201 -14.29 -9.18 3.13
N LYS A 202 -15.19 -10.13 3.43
CA LYS A 202 -16.60 -9.83 3.72
C LYS A 202 -16.77 -8.96 4.97
N ALA A 203 -16.03 -9.27 6.03
CA ALA A 203 -16.05 -8.47 7.26
C ALA A 203 -15.55 -7.04 6.99
N LEU A 204 -14.43 -6.88 6.30
CA LEU A 204 -13.90 -5.57 5.93
C LEU A 204 -14.88 -4.78 5.05
N ALA A 205 -15.50 -5.43 4.05
CA ALA A 205 -16.49 -4.80 3.19
C ALA A 205 -17.72 -4.29 3.99
N ALA A 206 -18.18 -5.08 4.95
CA ALA A 206 -19.28 -4.69 5.83
C ALA A 206 -18.89 -3.52 6.75
N ASP A 207 -17.71 -3.57 7.35
CA ASP A 207 -17.19 -2.51 8.23
C ASP A 207 -16.97 -1.18 7.47
N LEU A 208 -16.53 -1.25 6.22
CA LEU A 208 -16.37 -0.09 5.34
C LEU A 208 -17.70 0.43 4.77
N GLY A 209 -18.78 -0.34 4.89
CA GLY A 209 -20.09 0.01 4.34
C GLY A 209 -20.10 0.10 2.82
N VAL A 210 -19.32 -0.75 2.13
CA VAL A 210 -19.29 -0.75 0.66
C VAL A 210 -20.58 -1.34 0.09
N GLU A 211 -21.04 -0.78 -1.03
CA GLU A 211 -22.26 -1.22 -1.70
C GLU A 211 -22.02 -2.40 -2.64
N ALA A 212 -20.76 -2.59 -3.09
CA ALA A 212 -20.36 -3.69 -3.96
C ALA A 212 -18.92 -4.13 -3.70
N THR A 213 -18.66 -5.43 -3.85
CA THR A 213 -17.31 -6.02 -3.95
C THR A 213 -17.13 -6.64 -5.34
N MET A 214 -15.99 -6.38 -5.97
CA MET A 214 -15.67 -6.80 -7.34
C MET A 214 -14.30 -7.50 -7.37
#